data_bc9da44e84b37d62a045f6746e314750
#
_entry.id   bc9da44e84b37d62a045f6746e314750
#
_cell.length_a   1.000
_cell.length_b   1.000
_cell.length_c   1.000
_cell.angle_alpha   90.00
_cell.angle_beta   90.00
_cell.angle_gamma   90.00
#
_symmetry.space_group_name_H-M   'P 1'
#
loop_
_entity.id
_entity.type
_entity.pdbx_description
1 polymer ?
#
loop_
_entity_poly.entity_id
_entity_poly.type
_entity_poly.pdbx_seq_one_letter_code
_entity_poly.pdbx_strand_id
1 'polypeptide(L)'
;TTESTNDGYREVISAYGTSIVNLYGGSYKNYQKKNGQYDLIYAKDNAVVNIYGGTYESGGYNDRGYWVLNLKDADRNTAKINVYVGSFKNFNPSNHLCEDPNANFVAEGYQVICDGKVTTDVHDCSGADKIYVVSKK
;
A
#
# COMPACT_ATOMS: atom_id res chain seq x y z
N THR A 1 -3.73 -11.81 11.47
CA THR A 1 -2.54 -10.97 11.37
C THR A 1 -1.46 -11.70 10.58
N THR A 2 -0.89 -11.05 9.60
CA THR A 2 0.19 -11.60 8.80
C THR A 2 1.42 -10.72 8.94
N GLU A 3 2.54 -11.29 9.34
CA GLU A 3 3.79 -10.59 9.62
C GLU A 3 4.97 -11.28 8.94
N SER A 4 5.92 -10.50 8.47
CA SER A 4 7.21 -10.98 7.98
C SER A 4 8.34 -10.30 8.78
N THR A 5 9.25 -11.10 9.30
CA THR A 5 10.35 -10.63 10.17
C THR A 5 11.75 -10.90 9.59
N ASN A 6 11.83 -11.31 8.35
CA ASN A 6 13.09 -11.72 7.71
C ASN A 6 13.89 -10.54 7.15
N ASP A 7 15.21 -10.69 7.12
CA ASP A 7 16.17 -9.70 6.59
C ASP A 7 16.31 -9.77 5.06
N GLY A 8 15.38 -10.34 4.32
CA GLY A 8 15.42 -10.48 2.85
C GLY A 8 14.34 -9.65 2.15
N TYR A 9 14.44 -9.51 0.85
CA TYR A 9 13.37 -8.94 0.01
C TYR A 9 12.17 -9.88 0.03
N ARG A 10 11.19 -9.59 0.87
CA ARG A 10 9.99 -10.44 0.97
C ARG A 10 8.76 -9.60 1.22
N GLU A 11 7.84 -9.76 0.35
CA GLU A 11 6.48 -9.23 0.47
C GLU A 11 5.68 -10.11 1.44
N VAL A 12 4.68 -9.54 2.07
CA VAL A 12 3.69 -10.30 2.83
C VAL A 12 2.69 -10.95 1.86
N ILE A 13 2.33 -10.24 0.79
CA ILE A 13 1.49 -10.74 -0.29
C ILE A 13 2.15 -10.42 -1.62
N SER A 14 2.39 -11.45 -2.42
CA SER A 14 2.82 -11.33 -3.81
C SER A 14 1.75 -11.92 -4.73
N ALA A 15 1.22 -11.12 -5.63
CA ALA A 15 0.25 -11.53 -6.64
C ALA A 15 0.88 -11.47 -8.03
N TYR A 16 0.77 -12.55 -8.80
CA TYR A 16 1.35 -12.64 -10.15
C TYR A 16 0.54 -13.55 -11.07
N GLY A 17 0.93 -13.60 -12.34
CA GLY A 17 0.18 -14.31 -13.37
C GLY A 17 -1.15 -13.62 -13.62
N THR A 18 -2.23 -14.39 -13.61
CA THR A 18 -3.61 -13.91 -13.77
C THR A 18 -4.41 -14.00 -12.46
N SER A 19 -3.72 -14.03 -11.33
CA SER A 19 -4.36 -14.19 -10.03
C SER A 19 -5.21 -12.97 -9.64
N ILE A 20 -6.27 -13.23 -8.92
CA ILE A 20 -7.11 -12.22 -8.28
C ILE A 20 -7.08 -12.48 -6.78
N VAL A 21 -6.64 -11.49 -6.03
CA VAL A 21 -6.58 -11.54 -4.56
C VAL A 21 -7.55 -10.52 -3.99
N ASN A 22 -8.48 -10.97 -3.17
CA ASN A 22 -9.44 -10.10 -2.50
C ASN A 22 -9.17 -10.10 -1.00
N LEU A 23 -8.91 -8.93 -0.43
CA LEU A 23 -8.62 -8.73 0.98
C LEU A 23 -9.78 -8.01 1.63
N TYR A 24 -10.58 -8.73 2.41
CA TYR A 24 -11.78 -8.20 3.05
C TYR A 24 -11.53 -7.62 4.45
N GLY A 25 -10.40 -7.94 5.04
CA GLY A 25 -10.01 -7.45 6.35
C GLY A 25 -8.71 -8.08 6.83
N GLY A 26 -8.39 -7.89 8.08
CA GLY A 26 -7.18 -8.39 8.70
C GLY A 26 -6.14 -7.30 8.96
N SER A 27 -5.04 -7.69 9.55
CA SER A 27 -3.90 -6.83 9.84
C SER A 27 -2.67 -7.37 9.15
N TYR A 28 -2.06 -6.54 8.31
CA TYR A 28 -0.90 -6.91 7.49
C TYR A 28 0.26 -6.01 7.85
N LYS A 29 1.37 -6.61 8.26
CA LYS A 29 2.54 -5.88 8.74
C LYS A 29 3.82 -6.53 8.27
N ASN A 30 4.73 -5.71 7.80
CA ASN A 30 6.09 -6.11 7.46
C ASN A 30 7.06 -5.46 8.44
N TYR A 31 7.92 -6.26 9.07
CA TYR A 31 8.95 -5.79 9.99
C TYR A 31 10.29 -5.76 9.28
N GLN A 32 10.81 -4.55 9.12
CA GLN A 32 12.10 -4.35 8.51
C GLN A 32 13.15 -3.99 9.56
N LYS A 33 14.26 -4.71 9.56
CA LYS A 33 15.37 -4.44 10.48
C LYS A 33 16.54 -3.66 9.88
N LYS A 34 16.67 -3.56 8.59
CA LYS A 34 17.78 -2.88 7.91
C LYS A 34 17.36 -2.34 6.54
N ASN A 35 18.24 -1.51 5.95
CA ASN A 35 18.17 -0.82 4.65
C ASN A 35 17.63 -1.62 3.44
N GLY A 36 16.54 -2.30 3.56
CA GLY A 36 15.89 -3.01 2.48
C GLY A 36 14.62 -2.29 2.02
N GLN A 37 14.31 -2.41 0.77
CA GLN A 37 13.04 -2.00 0.21
C GLN A 37 12.11 -3.20 0.28
N TYR A 38 11.10 -3.13 1.13
CA TYR A 38 10.15 -4.23 1.28
C TYR A 38 8.75 -3.74 1.00
N ASP A 39 8.16 -4.36 0.02
CA ASP A 39 6.76 -4.18 -0.26
C ASP A 39 5.92 -4.96 0.74
N LEU A 40 4.80 -4.43 1.15
CA LEU A 40 3.84 -5.21 1.89
C LEU A 40 3.01 -6.07 0.95
N ILE A 41 2.46 -5.41 -0.08
CA ILE A 41 1.70 -6.05 -1.15
C ILE A 41 2.33 -5.68 -2.49
N TYR A 42 2.70 -6.70 -3.24
CA TYR A 42 3.32 -6.56 -4.55
C TYR A 42 2.48 -7.27 -5.62
N ALA A 43 2.26 -6.63 -6.75
CA ALA A 43 1.57 -7.24 -7.87
C ALA A 43 2.35 -7.06 -9.17
N LYS A 44 2.35 -8.07 -10.01
CA LYS A 44 2.99 -8.10 -11.33
C LYS A 44 2.18 -8.88 -12.35
N ASP A 45 2.67 -8.91 -13.58
CA ASP A 45 2.04 -9.57 -14.74
C ASP A 45 0.63 -8.98 -15.00
N ASN A 46 -0.41 -9.78 -14.91
CA ASN A 46 -1.82 -9.38 -15.04
C ASN A 46 -2.60 -9.59 -13.74
N ALA A 47 -1.91 -9.66 -12.60
CA ALA A 47 -2.55 -9.90 -11.32
C ALA A 47 -3.36 -8.68 -10.87
N VAL A 48 -4.43 -8.95 -10.14
CA VAL A 48 -5.29 -7.94 -9.54
C VAL A 48 -5.41 -8.19 -8.04
N VAL A 49 -5.15 -7.16 -7.25
CA VAL A 49 -5.39 -7.16 -5.80
C VAL A 49 -6.49 -6.15 -5.49
N ASN A 50 -7.55 -6.60 -4.85
CA ASN A 50 -8.64 -5.74 -4.41
C ASN A 50 -8.67 -5.68 -2.88
N ILE A 51 -8.64 -4.49 -2.33
CA ILE A 51 -8.62 -4.24 -0.89
C ILE A 51 -9.94 -3.64 -0.46
N TYR A 52 -10.72 -4.41 0.29
CA TYR A 52 -12.04 -4.03 0.78
C TYR A 52 -12.08 -3.77 2.28
N GLY A 53 -10.97 -3.86 2.97
CA GLY A 53 -10.83 -3.61 4.40
C GLY A 53 -9.46 -3.99 4.92
N GLY A 54 -9.23 -3.79 6.20
CA GLY A 54 -8.00 -4.17 6.87
C GLY A 54 -7.08 -3.01 7.21
N THR A 55 -5.99 -3.34 7.89
CA THR A 55 -4.92 -2.42 8.28
C THR A 55 -3.60 -2.85 7.68
N TYR A 56 -2.85 -1.89 7.17
CA TYR A 56 -1.65 -2.12 6.38
C TYR A 56 -0.51 -1.25 6.88
N GLU A 57 0.60 -1.89 7.26
CA GLU A 57 1.76 -1.22 7.78
C GLU A 57 3.04 -1.87 7.24
N SER A 58 3.93 -1.09 6.68
CA SER A 58 5.30 -1.50 6.44
C SER A 58 6.16 -0.94 7.56
N GLY A 59 6.92 -1.78 8.23
CA GLY A 59 7.87 -1.41 9.28
C GLY A 59 9.06 -0.68 8.70
N GLY A 60 8.81 0.43 8.01
CA GLY A 60 9.80 1.18 7.27
C GLY A 60 10.84 1.85 8.16
N TYR A 61 12.07 1.73 7.77
CA TYR A 61 13.18 2.49 8.28
C TYR A 61 13.27 3.78 7.47
N ASN A 62 13.04 4.91 8.16
CA ASN A 62 13.07 6.29 7.66
C ASN A 62 11.90 6.74 6.76
N ASP A 63 11.80 8.07 6.63
CA ASP A 63 10.71 8.90 6.09
C ASP A 63 10.38 8.70 4.59
N ARG A 64 10.94 7.72 3.94
CA ARG A 64 10.75 7.48 2.51
C ARG A 64 9.73 6.39 2.21
N GLY A 65 8.78 6.21 3.11
CA GLY A 65 7.60 5.38 2.90
C GLY A 65 7.87 4.14 2.07
N TYR A 66 8.32 3.07 2.72
CA TYR A 66 8.47 1.82 2.00
C TYR A 66 7.13 1.43 1.41
N TRP A 67 7.18 0.89 0.23
CA TRP A 67 6.01 0.56 -0.55
C TRP A 67 5.10 -0.41 0.21
N VAL A 68 4.07 0.12 0.84
CA VAL A 68 3.00 -0.71 1.37
C VAL A 68 2.29 -1.40 0.21
N LEU A 69 2.03 -0.65 -0.87
CA LEU A 69 1.51 -1.17 -2.13
C LEU A 69 2.49 -0.88 -3.24
N ASN A 70 2.82 -1.89 -4.05
CA ASN A 70 3.71 -1.73 -5.18
C ASN A 70 3.31 -2.57 -6.39
N LEU A 71 3.43 -1.99 -7.57
CA LEU A 71 3.34 -2.69 -8.85
C LEU A 71 4.73 -2.81 -9.46
N LYS A 72 5.01 -3.95 -10.08
CA LYS A 72 6.21 -4.08 -10.90
C LYS A 72 6.21 -3.00 -12.00
N ASP A 73 7.31 -2.28 -12.15
CA ASP A 73 7.41 -1.14 -13.07
C ASP A 73 7.01 -1.49 -14.50
N ALA A 74 7.49 -2.63 -15.00
CA ALA A 74 7.19 -3.09 -16.35
C ALA A 74 5.71 -3.46 -16.55
N ASP A 75 4.98 -3.72 -15.49
CA ASP A 75 3.61 -4.26 -15.55
C ASP A 75 2.55 -3.24 -15.05
N ARG A 76 2.90 -1.97 -14.94
CA ARG A 76 2.00 -0.91 -14.43
C ARG A 76 0.70 -0.76 -15.21
N ASN A 77 0.70 -1.16 -16.48
CA ASN A 77 -0.49 -1.10 -17.33
C ASN A 77 -1.32 -2.39 -17.29
N THR A 78 -0.83 -3.45 -16.70
CA THR A 78 -1.47 -4.77 -16.71
C THR A 78 -1.81 -5.28 -15.32
N ALA A 79 -0.90 -5.13 -14.36
CA ALA A 79 -1.18 -5.44 -12.95
C ALA A 79 -1.95 -4.30 -12.29
N LYS A 80 -2.80 -4.62 -11.32
CA LYS A 80 -3.64 -3.64 -10.62
C LYS A 80 -3.69 -3.92 -9.12
N ILE A 81 -3.68 -2.84 -8.34
CA ILE A 81 -4.07 -2.84 -6.93
C ILE A 81 -5.16 -1.79 -6.79
N ASN A 82 -6.35 -2.20 -6.35
CA ASN A 82 -7.50 -1.34 -6.17
C ASN A 82 -7.87 -1.27 -4.69
N VAL A 83 -7.84 -0.08 -4.11
CA VAL A 83 -8.21 0.15 -2.72
C VAL A 83 -9.59 0.78 -2.65
N TYR A 84 -10.51 0.08 -2.04
CA TYR A 84 -11.87 0.55 -1.76
C TYR A 84 -12.01 1.02 -0.31
N VAL A 85 -11.60 0.19 0.63
CA VAL A 85 -11.63 0.49 2.07
C VAL A 85 -10.35 -0.06 2.71
N GLY A 86 -9.80 0.66 3.66
CA GLY A 86 -8.63 0.20 4.41
C GLY A 86 -7.90 1.33 5.11
N SER A 87 -7.07 0.99 6.07
CA SER A 87 -6.23 1.92 6.83
C SER A 87 -4.75 1.63 6.56
N PHE A 88 -4.01 2.66 6.17
CA PHE A 88 -2.61 2.55 5.77
C PHE A 88 -1.76 3.44 6.67
N LYS A 89 -0.79 2.86 7.35
CA LYS A 89 0.11 3.63 8.20
C LYS A 89 1.29 4.18 7.40
N ASN A 90 1.50 5.47 7.48
CA ASN A 90 2.58 6.21 6.80
C ASN A 90 2.65 6.00 5.29
N PHE A 91 1.53 5.68 4.68
CA PHE A 91 1.42 5.45 3.25
C PHE A 91 0.09 6.01 2.73
N ASN A 92 0.15 7.00 1.85
CA ASN A 92 -1.04 7.51 1.17
C ASN A 92 -1.29 6.71 -0.12
N PRO A 93 -2.31 5.87 -0.20
CA PRO A 93 -2.56 5.04 -1.39
C PRO A 93 -3.02 5.84 -2.61
N SER A 94 -3.39 7.11 -2.46
CA SER A 94 -3.74 7.99 -3.58
C SER A 94 -2.54 8.71 -4.18
N ASN A 95 -1.45 8.81 -3.47
CA ASN A 95 -0.24 9.48 -3.93
C ASN A 95 0.98 8.97 -3.17
N HIS A 96 1.84 8.22 -3.84
CA HIS A 96 3.03 7.67 -3.22
C HIS A 96 4.30 8.20 -3.87
N LEU A 97 5.22 8.74 -3.05
CA LEU A 97 6.44 9.40 -3.48
C LEU A 97 7.54 8.49 -4.02
N CYS A 98 7.51 7.20 -3.71
CA CYS A 98 8.73 6.41 -3.84
C CYS A 98 9.02 5.92 -5.26
N GLU A 99 8.02 5.71 -6.11
CA GLU A 99 8.27 5.21 -7.47
C GLU A 99 7.66 6.08 -8.56
N ASP A 100 6.39 6.33 -8.48
CA ASP A 100 5.68 7.21 -9.38
C ASP A 100 4.87 8.19 -8.54
N PRO A 101 5.23 9.48 -8.55
CA PRO A 101 4.50 10.47 -7.75
C PRO A 101 3.02 10.60 -8.16
N ASN A 102 2.62 9.99 -9.26
CA ASN A 102 1.23 9.96 -9.73
C ASN A 102 0.54 8.61 -9.47
N ALA A 103 1.22 7.67 -8.82
CA ALA A 103 0.61 6.37 -8.53
C ALA A 103 -0.58 6.54 -7.60
N ASN A 104 -1.74 6.12 -8.05
CA ASN A 104 -2.99 6.16 -7.32
C ASN A 104 -3.63 4.78 -7.34
N PHE A 105 -3.71 4.16 -6.17
CA PHE A 105 -4.32 2.85 -5.98
C PHE A 105 -5.77 2.92 -5.54
N VAL A 106 -6.28 4.11 -5.25
CA VAL A 106 -7.64 4.31 -4.74
C VAL A 106 -8.66 4.13 -5.86
N ALA A 107 -9.67 3.30 -5.64
CA ALA A 107 -10.71 3.04 -6.60
C ALA A 107 -11.56 4.28 -6.87
N GLU A 108 -12.11 4.38 -8.08
CA GLU A 108 -13.03 5.45 -8.44
C GLU A 108 -14.22 5.51 -7.48
N GLY A 109 -14.61 6.71 -7.07
CA GLY A 109 -15.67 6.94 -6.09
C GLY A 109 -15.23 6.83 -4.63
N TYR A 110 -13.93 6.60 -4.38
CA TYR A 110 -13.35 6.52 -3.04
C TYR A 110 -12.34 7.63 -2.81
N GLN A 111 -12.03 7.90 -1.57
CA GLN A 111 -11.15 8.99 -1.15
C GLN A 111 -10.28 8.58 0.01
N VAL A 112 -9.20 9.33 0.24
CA VAL A 112 -8.32 9.16 1.39
C VAL A 112 -8.59 10.28 2.39
N ILE A 113 -8.73 9.89 3.65
CA ILE A 113 -8.87 10.81 4.77
C ILE A 113 -7.69 10.60 5.72
N CYS A 114 -7.04 11.69 6.09
CA CYS A 114 -6.01 11.71 7.12
C CYS A 114 -6.24 12.90 8.06
N ASP A 115 -6.19 12.66 9.36
CA ASP A 115 -6.49 13.66 10.39
C ASP A 115 -7.83 14.41 10.15
N GLY A 116 -8.85 13.68 9.68
CA GLY A 116 -10.18 14.21 9.39
C GLY A 116 -10.29 15.04 8.11
N LYS A 117 -9.25 15.09 7.28
CA LYS A 117 -9.23 15.82 6.01
C LYS A 117 -9.06 14.89 4.84
N VAL A 118 -9.81 15.15 3.78
CA VAL A 118 -9.58 14.50 2.48
C VAL A 118 -8.23 14.97 1.94
N THR A 119 -7.41 14.02 1.51
CA THR A 119 -6.07 14.33 0.99
C THR A 119 -5.75 13.55 -0.27
N THR A 120 -5.03 14.20 -1.18
CA THR A 120 -4.37 13.60 -2.35
C THR A 120 -2.86 13.78 -2.30
N ASP A 121 -2.37 14.53 -1.32
CA ASP A 121 -0.95 14.82 -1.14
C ASP A 121 -0.39 13.95 -0.01
N VAL A 122 0.69 13.25 -0.28
CA VAL A 122 1.42 12.48 0.71
C VAL A 122 1.91 13.36 1.87
N HIS A 123 2.13 14.64 1.64
CA HIS A 123 2.59 15.60 2.64
C HIS A 123 1.48 16.22 3.49
N ASP A 124 0.21 16.02 3.13
CA ASP A 124 -0.93 16.58 3.89
C ASP A 124 -0.96 16.09 5.34
N CYS A 125 -0.41 14.91 5.57
CA CYS A 125 -0.26 14.32 6.89
C CYS A 125 1.23 14.21 7.23
N SER A 126 1.82 15.31 7.64
CA SER A 126 3.22 15.34 8.08
C SER A 126 3.37 14.79 9.51
N GLY A 127 4.50 14.14 9.76
CA GLY A 127 4.85 13.58 11.07
C GLY A 127 4.79 12.05 11.11
N ALA A 128 5.30 11.49 12.20
CA ALA A 128 5.33 10.06 12.41
C ALA A 128 3.93 9.50 12.71
N ASP A 129 3.71 8.26 12.34
CA ASP A 129 2.52 7.46 12.68
C ASP A 129 1.18 8.02 12.18
N LYS A 130 1.20 8.54 10.96
CA LYS A 130 -0.01 8.98 10.27
C LYS A 130 -0.77 7.80 9.68
N ILE A 131 -2.09 7.85 9.85
CA ILE A 131 -3.01 6.84 9.33
C ILE A 131 -3.83 7.46 8.19
N TYR A 132 -3.73 6.84 7.02
CA TYR A 132 -4.51 7.18 5.84
C TYR A 132 -5.65 6.19 5.69
N VAL A 133 -6.87 6.67 5.73
CA VAL A 133 -8.08 5.83 5.67
C VAL A 133 -8.75 6.02 4.32
N VAL A 134 -8.92 4.93 3.59
CA VAL A 134 -9.69 4.93 2.34
C VAL A 134 -11.13 4.59 2.65
N SER A 135 -12.03 5.43 2.14
CA SER A 135 -13.46 5.26 2.30
C SER A 135 -14.23 5.77 1.07
N LYS A 136 -15.48 5.38 0.94
CA LYS A 136 -16.36 5.89 -0.10
C LYS A 136 -16.59 7.40 0.07
N LYS A 137 -16.63 8.12 -1.03
CA LYS A 137 -17.00 9.54 -1.08
C LYS A 137 -18.44 9.78 -0.65
#